data_a117412232a48358ac970f577048ea0d
#
_entry.id   a117412232a48358ac970f577048ea0d
#
_cell.length_a   1.000
_cell.length_b   1.000
_cell.length_c   1.000
_cell.angle_alpha   90.00
_cell.angle_beta   90.00
_cell.angle_gamma   90.00
#
_symmetry.space_group_name_H-M   'P 1'
#
loop_
_entity.id
_entity.type
_entity.pdbx_description
1 polymer ?
#
loop_
_entity_poly.entity_id
_entity_poly.type
_entity_poly.pdbx_seq_one_letter_code
_entity_poly.pdbx_strand_id
1 'polypeptide(L)'
;MSHFSTIKTKLKETEPLIKALDILGYNPNQDEKFVKGYQGKFTAVDISLDLPENTKVGFKWDTNSNSYELVTDLDLWKYHLPVERFISKVTQMYAYQTIISQTQKDGYQIVEQKNENDGSIELVLTKWEA
;
A
#
# COMPACT_ATOMS: atom_id res chain seq x y z
N MET A 1 -8.89 11.55 -23.77
CA MET A 1 -7.90 12.25 -22.92
C MET A 1 -7.55 11.41 -21.73
N SER A 2 -6.29 11.29 -21.44
CA SER A 2 -5.88 10.61 -20.23
C SER A 2 -5.79 11.61 -19.08
N HIS A 3 -6.29 11.21 -17.95
CA HIS A 3 -6.16 11.96 -16.73
C HIS A 3 -5.61 11.04 -15.66
N PHE A 4 -4.61 11.53 -14.93
CA PHE A 4 -4.24 10.85 -13.71
C PHE A 4 -5.35 11.04 -12.67
N SER A 5 -5.78 9.95 -12.09
CA SER A 5 -6.73 9.96 -11.00
C SER A 5 -5.99 9.88 -9.68
N THR A 6 -6.48 10.64 -8.72
CA THR A 6 -5.92 10.68 -7.37
C THR A 6 -6.98 10.16 -6.42
N ILE A 7 -6.66 9.10 -5.69
CA ILE A 7 -7.59 8.46 -4.76
C ILE A 7 -7.01 8.58 -3.36
N LYS A 8 -7.80 9.16 -2.45
CA LYS A 8 -7.37 9.33 -1.06
C LYS A 8 -7.33 7.99 -0.35
N THR A 9 -6.34 7.83 0.51
CA THR A 9 -6.17 6.63 1.32
C THR A 9 -6.01 6.98 2.79
N LYS A 10 -5.97 5.96 3.64
CA LYS A 10 -5.67 6.11 5.07
C LYS A 10 -4.24 5.71 5.41
N LEU A 11 -3.37 5.66 4.40
CA LEU A 11 -1.98 5.23 4.54
C LEU A 11 -1.15 6.45 4.95
N LYS A 12 -0.65 6.46 6.17
CA LYS A 12 0.00 7.64 6.77
C LYS A 12 1.48 7.48 7.04
N GLU A 13 2.00 6.26 7.07
CA GLU A 13 3.37 6.00 7.43
C GLU A 13 4.08 5.24 6.31
N THR A 14 5.27 5.72 5.95
CA THR A 14 6.02 5.17 4.81
C THR A 14 6.51 3.76 5.08
N GLU A 15 7.12 3.51 6.24
CA GLU A 15 7.74 2.23 6.52
C GLU A 15 6.77 1.05 6.50
N PRO A 16 5.62 1.08 7.20
CA PRO A 16 4.67 -0.02 7.11
C PRO A 16 4.01 -0.13 5.74
N LEU A 17 3.89 0.98 5.00
CA LEU A 17 3.40 0.92 3.62
C LEU A 17 4.37 0.17 2.72
N ILE A 18 5.64 0.49 2.78
CA ILE A 18 6.67 -0.20 1.99
C ILE A 18 6.69 -1.70 2.35
N LYS A 19 6.66 -2.03 3.63
CA LYS A 19 6.61 -3.43 4.07
C LYS A 19 5.39 -4.17 3.55
N ALA A 20 4.22 -3.53 3.62
CA ALA A 20 2.98 -4.11 3.11
C ALA A 20 3.08 -4.41 1.62
N LEU A 21 3.58 -3.46 0.85
CA LEU A 21 3.73 -3.63 -0.60
C LEU A 21 4.74 -4.73 -0.94
N ASP A 22 5.86 -4.81 -0.21
CA ASP A 22 6.84 -5.88 -0.39
C ASP A 22 6.26 -7.26 -0.08
N ILE A 23 5.56 -7.39 1.04
CA ILE A 23 4.95 -8.66 1.44
C ILE A 23 3.93 -9.12 0.41
N LEU A 24 3.16 -8.18 -0.16
CA LEU A 24 2.18 -8.48 -1.20
C LEU A 24 2.83 -8.76 -2.57
N GLY A 25 4.15 -8.59 -2.69
CA GLY A 25 4.88 -8.92 -3.91
C GLY A 25 4.89 -7.81 -4.96
N TYR A 26 4.58 -6.57 -4.58
CA TYR A 26 4.48 -5.46 -5.53
C TYR A 26 5.79 -4.70 -5.76
N ASN A 27 6.85 -4.98 -5.00
CA ASN A 27 8.19 -4.41 -5.21
C ASN A 27 8.18 -2.87 -5.33
N PRO A 28 7.85 -2.15 -4.26
CA PRO A 28 7.78 -0.68 -4.32
C PRO A 28 9.15 -0.07 -4.63
N ASN A 29 9.14 0.96 -5.47
CA ASN A 29 10.34 1.67 -5.88
C ASN A 29 10.27 3.12 -5.38
N GLN A 30 11.23 3.51 -4.55
CA GLN A 30 11.35 4.87 -4.01
C GLN A 30 12.35 5.74 -4.80
N ASP A 31 13.10 5.14 -5.72
CA ASP A 31 14.07 5.85 -6.54
C ASP A 31 13.43 6.39 -7.82
N GLU A 32 12.52 5.64 -8.41
CA GLU A 32 11.74 6.09 -9.56
C GLU A 32 10.50 6.81 -9.06
N LYS A 33 10.51 8.14 -9.15
CA LYS A 33 9.47 8.99 -8.56
C LYS A 33 8.47 9.53 -9.56
N PHE A 34 8.14 8.74 -10.58
CA PHE A 34 7.20 9.12 -11.61
C PHE A 34 6.32 7.94 -12.00
N VAL A 35 5.08 8.24 -12.34
CA VAL A 35 4.17 7.28 -12.96
C VAL A 35 3.87 7.75 -14.38
N LYS A 36 4.03 6.84 -15.34
CA LYS A 36 3.75 7.09 -16.74
C LYS A 36 2.27 6.85 -17.05
N GLY A 37 1.65 7.82 -17.68
CA GLY A 37 0.28 7.72 -18.18
C GLY A 37 0.22 7.67 -19.69
N TYR A 38 -0.96 7.96 -20.20
CA TYR A 38 -1.26 7.93 -21.62
C TYR A 38 -0.43 8.98 -22.39
N GLN A 39 -0.02 8.62 -23.61
CA GLN A 39 0.78 9.49 -24.52
C GLN A 39 2.10 9.98 -23.91
N GLY A 40 2.73 9.17 -23.05
CA GLY A 40 4.02 9.51 -22.47
C GLY A 40 3.98 10.60 -21.41
N LYS A 41 2.81 10.96 -20.92
CA LYS A 41 2.70 11.90 -19.81
C LYS A 41 3.15 11.25 -18.50
N PHE A 42 3.75 12.05 -17.63
CA PHE A 42 4.23 11.59 -16.32
C PHE A 42 3.65 12.44 -15.22
N THR A 43 3.47 11.83 -14.04
CA THR A 43 3.18 12.57 -12.81
C THR A 43 4.15 12.15 -11.72
N ALA A 44 4.51 13.10 -10.86
CA ALA A 44 5.44 12.84 -9.75
C ALA A 44 4.75 12.07 -8.64
N VAL A 45 5.46 11.11 -8.06
CA VAL A 45 5.02 10.33 -6.90
C VAL A 45 6.20 10.12 -5.97
N ASP A 46 5.93 9.64 -4.76
CA ASP A 46 6.99 9.31 -3.79
C ASP A 46 7.38 7.84 -3.86
N ILE A 47 6.43 6.99 -4.19
CA ILE A 47 6.63 5.54 -4.35
C ILE A 47 5.96 5.13 -5.64
N SER A 48 6.68 4.42 -6.51
CA SER A 48 6.10 3.89 -7.75
C SER A 48 6.02 2.38 -7.69
N LEU A 49 5.03 1.82 -8.38
CA LEU A 49 4.81 0.38 -8.49
C LEU A 49 4.54 0.00 -9.93
N ASP A 50 5.10 -1.13 -10.35
CA ASP A 50 4.74 -1.82 -11.57
C ASP A 50 3.89 -3.02 -11.19
N LEU A 51 2.58 -2.89 -11.35
CA LEU A 51 1.65 -3.99 -11.11
C LEU A 51 1.62 -4.95 -12.29
N PRO A 52 1.17 -6.20 -12.10
CA PRO A 52 0.98 -7.11 -13.22
C PRO A 52 0.10 -6.51 -14.32
N GLU A 53 0.22 -7.06 -15.52
CA GLU A 53 -0.58 -6.64 -16.67
C GLU A 53 -0.29 -5.19 -17.09
N ASN A 54 0.98 -4.78 -16.92
CA ASN A 54 1.49 -3.46 -17.37
C ASN A 54 0.72 -2.29 -16.77
N THR A 55 0.35 -2.39 -15.51
CA THR A 55 -0.39 -1.34 -14.80
C THR A 55 0.56 -0.56 -13.90
N LYS A 56 0.60 0.76 -14.07
CA LYS A 56 1.50 1.64 -13.32
C LYS A 56 0.72 2.42 -12.28
N VAL A 57 1.20 2.45 -11.06
CA VAL A 57 0.60 3.25 -9.99
C VAL A 57 1.69 3.90 -9.15
N GLY A 58 1.31 4.91 -8.39
CA GLY A 58 2.18 5.53 -7.43
C GLY A 58 1.44 5.97 -6.19
N PHE A 59 2.20 6.20 -5.13
CA PHE A 59 1.70 6.81 -3.91
C PHE A 59 2.39 8.14 -3.74
N LYS A 60 1.60 9.18 -3.55
CA LYS A 60 2.08 10.55 -3.38
C LYS A 60 1.61 11.09 -2.04
N TRP A 61 2.54 11.68 -1.28
CA TRP A 61 2.18 12.29 0.00
C TRP A 61 1.34 13.54 -0.21
N ASP A 62 0.22 13.62 0.50
CA ASP A 62 -0.64 14.80 0.52
C ASP A 62 -0.51 15.50 1.89
N THR A 63 0.03 16.70 1.87
CA THR A 63 0.25 17.48 3.09
C THR A 63 -1.05 17.97 3.72
N ASN A 64 -2.12 18.07 2.95
CA ASN A 64 -3.41 18.53 3.47
C ASN A 64 -4.09 17.46 4.32
N SER A 65 -4.03 16.20 3.89
CA SER A 65 -4.64 15.09 4.63
C SER A 65 -3.64 14.35 5.52
N ASN A 66 -2.33 14.62 5.40
CA ASN A 66 -1.25 13.90 6.05
C ASN A 66 -1.33 12.39 5.79
N SER A 67 -1.57 12.04 4.54
CA SER A 67 -1.67 10.66 4.11
C SER A 67 -1.22 10.54 2.66
N TYR A 68 -0.94 9.30 2.23
CA TYR A 68 -0.65 9.04 0.83
C TYR A 68 -1.92 9.03 0.00
N GLU A 69 -1.80 9.51 -1.23
CA GLU A 69 -2.82 9.36 -2.26
C GLU A 69 -2.33 8.33 -3.27
N LEU A 70 -3.22 7.49 -3.76
CA LEU A 70 -2.92 6.62 -4.89
C LEU A 70 -3.07 7.45 -6.16
N VAL A 71 -2.07 7.39 -7.03
CA VAL A 71 -2.07 8.11 -8.31
C VAL A 71 -1.92 7.08 -9.43
N THR A 72 -2.84 7.08 -10.37
CA THR A 72 -2.81 6.18 -11.51
C THR A 72 -3.64 6.75 -12.65
N ASP A 73 -3.39 6.28 -13.87
CA ASP A 73 -4.27 6.55 -15.00
C ASP A 73 -5.26 5.38 -15.11
N LEU A 74 -6.50 5.62 -14.71
CA LEU A 74 -7.52 4.56 -14.68
C LEU A 74 -7.86 4.01 -16.07
N ASP A 75 -7.68 4.80 -17.12
CA ASP A 75 -7.89 4.33 -18.48
C ASP A 75 -6.84 3.28 -18.90
N LEU A 76 -5.67 3.29 -18.25
CA LEU A 76 -4.61 2.33 -18.50
C LEU A 76 -4.56 1.22 -17.45
N TRP A 77 -5.50 1.18 -16.53
CA TRP A 77 -5.57 0.14 -15.51
C TRP A 77 -5.96 -1.19 -16.14
N LYS A 78 -5.03 -2.15 -16.14
CA LYS A 78 -5.22 -3.48 -16.74
C LYS A 78 -5.10 -4.62 -15.73
N TYR A 79 -4.67 -4.30 -14.52
CA TYR A 79 -4.56 -5.30 -13.47
C TYR A 79 -5.95 -5.90 -13.22
N HIS A 80 -6.03 -7.24 -13.13
CA HIS A 80 -7.32 -7.93 -12.96
C HIS A 80 -8.03 -7.56 -11.65
N LEU A 81 -7.28 -7.12 -10.63
CA LEU A 81 -7.85 -6.65 -9.38
C LEU A 81 -8.28 -5.19 -9.55
N PRO A 82 -9.57 -4.84 -9.36
CA PRO A 82 -10.00 -3.45 -9.46
C PRO A 82 -9.27 -2.53 -8.47
N VAL A 83 -9.17 -1.25 -8.80
CA VAL A 83 -8.39 -0.30 -8.01
C VAL A 83 -8.86 -0.23 -6.54
N GLU A 84 -10.16 -0.28 -6.29
CA GLU A 84 -10.71 -0.25 -4.94
C GLU A 84 -10.29 -1.48 -4.13
N ARG A 85 -10.26 -2.63 -4.78
CA ARG A 85 -9.80 -3.87 -4.14
C ARG A 85 -8.30 -3.87 -3.90
N PHE A 86 -7.54 -3.30 -4.84
CA PHE A 86 -6.11 -3.12 -4.65
C PHE A 86 -5.84 -2.26 -3.41
N ILE A 87 -6.51 -1.11 -3.28
CA ILE A 87 -6.36 -0.22 -2.14
C ILE A 87 -6.75 -0.93 -0.83
N SER A 88 -7.85 -1.67 -0.84
CA SER A 88 -8.30 -2.41 0.34
C SER A 88 -7.29 -3.46 0.77
N LYS A 89 -6.73 -4.19 -0.19
CA LYS A 89 -5.71 -5.21 0.08
C LYS A 89 -4.45 -4.59 0.69
N VAL A 90 -3.97 -3.48 0.13
CA VAL A 90 -2.81 -2.78 0.65
C VAL A 90 -3.09 -2.21 2.04
N THR A 91 -4.25 -1.59 2.23
CA THR A 91 -4.65 -0.99 3.51
C THR A 91 -4.71 -2.04 4.61
N GLN A 92 -5.24 -3.21 4.31
CA GLN A 92 -5.33 -4.31 5.27
C GLN A 92 -3.96 -4.83 5.68
N MET A 93 -3.07 -5.04 4.73
CA MET A 93 -1.70 -5.46 5.05
C MET A 93 -0.94 -4.36 5.78
N TYR A 94 -1.17 -3.10 5.42
CA TYR A 94 -0.60 -1.95 6.11
C TYR A 94 -1.03 -1.92 7.58
N ALA A 95 -2.32 -2.09 7.84
CA ALA A 95 -2.84 -2.13 9.21
C ALA A 95 -2.19 -3.26 10.02
N TYR A 96 -2.03 -4.42 9.41
CA TYR A 96 -1.35 -5.56 10.02
C TYR A 96 0.09 -5.21 10.39
N GLN A 97 0.83 -4.57 9.48
CA GLN A 97 2.22 -4.16 9.73
C GLN A 97 2.33 -3.11 10.84
N THR A 98 1.38 -2.19 10.93
CA THR A 98 1.38 -1.19 12.01
C THR A 98 1.11 -1.84 13.37
N ILE A 99 0.20 -2.82 13.42
CA ILE A 99 -0.08 -3.56 14.64
C ILE A 99 1.16 -4.34 15.11
N ILE A 100 1.82 -5.05 14.19
CA ILE A 100 3.04 -5.80 14.52
C ILE A 100 4.10 -4.84 15.10
N SER A 101 4.36 -3.73 14.42
CA SER A 101 5.37 -2.77 14.85
C SER A 101 5.05 -2.21 16.23
N GLN A 102 3.81 -1.81 16.46
CA GLN A 102 3.37 -1.26 17.75
C GLN A 102 3.42 -2.31 18.85
N THR A 103 2.99 -3.52 18.56
CA THR A 103 2.99 -4.63 19.50
C THR A 103 4.40 -4.96 19.96
N GLN A 104 5.37 -4.99 19.04
CA GLN A 104 6.77 -5.24 19.40
C GLN A 104 7.34 -4.12 20.27
N LYS A 105 7.00 -2.87 19.98
CA LYS A 105 7.41 -1.72 20.80
C LYS A 105 6.84 -1.79 22.22
N ASP A 106 5.62 -2.30 22.36
CA ASP A 106 4.94 -2.43 23.65
C ASP A 106 5.33 -3.69 24.42
N GLY A 107 6.24 -4.50 23.88
CA GLY A 107 6.74 -5.70 24.54
C GLY A 107 5.89 -6.94 24.34
N TYR A 108 5.03 -6.97 23.33
CA TYR A 108 4.27 -8.16 22.96
C TYR A 108 4.91 -8.90 21.81
N GLN A 109 4.64 -10.20 21.75
CA GLN A 109 4.99 -11.00 20.59
C GLN A 109 3.74 -11.69 20.05
N ILE A 110 3.74 -11.97 18.75
CA ILE A 110 2.66 -12.68 18.09
C ILE A 110 2.90 -14.17 18.26
N VAL A 111 1.95 -14.88 18.89
CA VAL A 111 2.05 -16.33 19.09
C VAL A 111 1.14 -17.11 18.15
N GLU A 112 0.14 -16.47 17.57
CA GLU A 112 -0.78 -17.08 16.62
C GLU A 112 -1.29 -16.06 15.63
N GLN A 113 -1.41 -16.46 14.39
CA GLN A 113 -1.95 -15.63 13.31
C GLN A 113 -2.95 -16.48 12.52
N LYS A 114 -4.14 -15.94 12.31
CA LYS A 114 -5.19 -16.55 11.51
C LYS A 114 -5.60 -15.64 10.36
N ASN A 115 -5.61 -16.15 9.16
CA ASN A 115 -6.14 -15.46 8.01
C ASN A 115 -7.57 -15.92 7.75
N GLU A 116 -8.51 -14.98 7.78
CA GLU A 116 -9.91 -15.28 7.54
C GLU A 116 -10.24 -15.21 6.03
N ASN A 117 -11.35 -15.85 5.65
CA ASN A 117 -11.76 -15.91 4.24
C ASN A 117 -12.15 -14.54 3.67
N ASP A 118 -12.54 -13.61 4.52
CA ASP A 118 -12.89 -12.24 4.13
C ASP A 118 -11.67 -11.33 3.98
N GLY A 119 -10.46 -11.88 4.17
CA GLY A 119 -9.22 -11.11 4.13
C GLY A 119 -8.78 -10.51 5.44
N SER A 120 -9.56 -10.62 6.50
CA SER A 120 -9.15 -10.16 7.82
C SER A 120 -8.09 -11.07 8.43
N ILE A 121 -7.37 -10.55 9.41
CA ILE A 121 -6.29 -11.25 10.10
C ILE A 121 -6.55 -11.20 11.61
N GLU A 122 -6.59 -12.35 12.24
CA GLU A 122 -6.69 -12.45 13.69
C GLU A 122 -5.30 -12.72 14.26
N LEU A 123 -4.92 -11.96 15.28
CA LEU A 123 -3.63 -12.10 15.97
C LEU A 123 -3.85 -12.47 17.43
N VAL A 124 -3.08 -13.42 17.90
CA VAL A 124 -3.00 -13.75 19.32
C VAL A 124 -1.65 -13.26 19.83
N LEU A 125 -1.67 -12.44 20.86
CA LEU A 125 -0.50 -11.77 21.39
C LEU A 125 -0.18 -12.28 22.79
N THR A 126 1.11 -12.32 23.11
CA THR A 126 1.57 -12.55 24.47
C THR A 126 2.62 -11.49 24.82
N LYS A 127 2.61 -11.08 26.10
CA LYS A 127 3.54 -10.07 26.54
C LYS A 127 4.92 -10.70 26.81
N TRP A 128 5.97 -9.99 26.40
CA TRP A 128 7.33 -10.39 26.74
C TRP A 128 7.53 -10.31 28.24
N GLU A 129 8.00 -11.41 28.81
CA GLU A 129 8.51 -11.41 30.18
C GLU A 129 10.02 -11.45 30.11
N ALA A 130 10.64 -10.43 30.68
CA ALA A 130 12.11 -10.35 30.74
C ALA A 130 12.63 -11.29 31.82
#